data_caa18aaa202916c7d76efdaaf574065a
#
_entry.id   caa18aaa202916c7d76efdaaf574065a
#
_cell.length_a   1.000
_cell.length_b   1.000
_cell.length_c   1.000
_cell.angle_alpha   90.00
_cell.angle_beta   90.00
_cell.angle_gamma   90.00
#
_symmetry.space_group_name_H-M   'P 1'
#
loop_
_entity.id
_entity.type
_entity.pdbx_description
1 polymer ?
#
loop_
_entity_poly.entity_id
_entity_poly.type
_entity_poly.pdbx_seq_one_letter_code
_entity_poly.pdbx_strand_id
1 'polypeptide(L)'
;MEPRPGDSRANLPAARRDDGVTAVSSVAYGFMGSQALFAALEVGLFTELAAGPASLAELAQRLGSRPRVLLALLEACVATELLERDGDRYRNSAAADRYLVRHARGYVGDYYLRQIAATLYLQVPAARAVVRGEAGGATYAGFLDDPARAEEFIRGQHAGSSGPAYLLAKTHDLAPFTCLLDLGGGSGAFAIEMVRRHALSAIVVDHPSVVAVARKIVGEAGLADRIRCVAGDVVAGPWPEGADLILLSYVVSSYGPATLRDLLTRARAYLPSGGGLVIHDFALLGDRPGPRNAALWYFANLAISASTHPHTVEEITRAMSEAGFVGVTARPHVPDITFAFTGRLG
;
A
#
# COMPACT_ATOMS: atom_id res chain seq x y z
N MET A 1 -30.28 -8.69 -51.91
CA MET A 1 -28.91 -8.75 -51.41
C MET A 1 -29.00 -9.49 -50.07
N GLU A 2 -28.78 -10.80 -50.11
CA GLU A 2 -28.93 -11.68 -48.97
C GLU A 2 -27.75 -11.47 -48.00
N PRO A 3 -27.99 -11.53 -46.66
CA PRO A 3 -26.91 -11.38 -45.66
C PRO A 3 -26.01 -12.62 -45.67
N ARG A 4 -24.70 -12.37 -45.57
CA ARG A 4 -23.68 -13.42 -45.50
C ARG A 4 -23.81 -14.25 -44.23
N PRO A 5 -23.69 -15.58 -44.25
CA PRO A 5 -23.68 -16.42 -43.05
C PRO A 5 -22.35 -16.28 -42.34
N GLY A 6 -22.36 -15.77 -41.11
CA GLY A 6 -21.17 -15.72 -40.27
C GLY A 6 -21.14 -14.65 -39.13
N ASP A 7 -22.17 -13.82 -39.03
CA ASP A 7 -22.19 -12.81 -37.93
C ASP A 7 -22.91 -13.37 -36.70
N SER A 8 -22.19 -14.14 -35.91
CA SER A 8 -22.67 -14.69 -34.61
C SER A 8 -22.89 -13.64 -33.53
N ARG A 9 -22.68 -12.34 -33.83
CA ARG A 9 -22.93 -11.23 -32.90
C ARG A 9 -24.39 -10.76 -32.87
N ALA A 10 -25.25 -11.27 -33.76
CA ALA A 10 -26.61 -10.74 -33.94
C ALA A 10 -27.65 -11.22 -32.93
N ASN A 11 -27.33 -12.05 -31.94
CA ASN A 11 -28.31 -12.60 -30.99
C ASN A 11 -27.88 -12.65 -29.52
N LEU A 12 -27.05 -11.72 -29.07
CA LEU A 12 -26.96 -11.52 -27.63
C LEU A 12 -28.18 -10.66 -27.22
N PRO A 13 -28.99 -11.12 -26.23
CA PRO A 13 -30.11 -10.32 -25.75
C PRO A 13 -29.54 -9.00 -25.24
N ALA A 14 -30.20 -7.88 -25.56
CA ALA A 14 -29.85 -6.57 -25.04
C ALA A 14 -29.63 -6.68 -23.53
N ALA A 15 -28.49 -6.14 -23.06
CA ALA A 15 -28.11 -6.18 -21.64
C ALA A 15 -29.35 -5.82 -20.80
N ARG A 16 -29.83 -6.79 -20.00
CA ARG A 16 -30.88 -6.53 -19.01
C ARG A 16 -30.47 -5.33 -18.19
N ARG A 17 -31.42 -4.44 -17.87
CA ARG A 17 -31.17 -3.36 -16.91
C ARG A 17 -30.49 -3.96 -15.70
N ASP A 18 -29.37 -3.38 -15.29
CA ASP A 18 -28.68 -3.76 -14.07
C ASP A 18 -29.67 -3.60 -12.90
N ASP A 19 -30.08 -4.74 -12.35
CA ASP A 19 -31.01 -4.81 -11.21
C ASP A 19 -30.24 -4.75 -9.86
N GLY A 20 -28.97 -4.36 -9.89
CA GLY A 20 -28.07 -4.32 -8.72
C GLY A 20 -27.37 -5.66 -8.42
N VAL A 21 -27.75 -6.77 -9.05
CA VAL A 21 -27.10 -8.08 -8.87
C VAL A 21 -25.66 -8.04 -9.36
N THR A 22 -25.39 -7.34 -10.45
CA THR A 22 -24.03 -7.17 -10.99
C THR A 22 -23.11 -6.48 -9.99
N ALA A 23 -23.56 -5.45 -9.29
CA ALA A 23 -22.78 -4.77 -8.27
C ALA A 23 -22.41 -5.71 -7.10
N VAL A 24 -23.38 -6.48 -6.59
CA VAL A 24 -23.15 -7.45 -5.53
C VAL A 24 -22.21 -8.57 -5.99
N SER A 25 -22.42 -9.09 -7.20
CA SER A 25 -21.58 -10.15 -7.79
C SER A 25 -20.15 -9.68 -8.02
N SER A 26 -19.95 -8.43 -8.43
CA SER A 26 -18.61 -7.84 -8.60
C SER A 26 -17.83 -7.81 -7.27
N VAL A 27 -18.50 -7.54 -6.16
CA VAL A 27 -17.88 -7.62 -4.83
C VAL A 27 -17.61 -9.09 -4.45
N ALA A 28 -18.59 -9.98 -4.64
CA ALA A 28 -18.46 -11.39 -4.26
C ALA A 28 -17.37 -12.12 -5.03
N TYR A 29 -17.19 -11.81 -6.32
CA TYR A 29 -16.21 -12.45 -7.21
C TYR A 29 -14.90 -11.67 -7.34
N GLY A 30 -14.77 -10.50 -6.72
CA GLY A 30 -13.57 -9.65 -6.81
C GLY A 30 -12.27 -10.36 -6.43
N PHE A 31 -12.33 -11.35 -5.52
CA PHE A 31 -11.18 -12.16 -5.16
C PHE A 31 -10.60 -12.99 -6.31
N MET A 32 -11.41 -13.37 -7.32
CA MET A 32 -10.95 -14.11 -8.50
C MET A 32 -10.05 -13.23 -9.37
N GLY A 33 -10.39 -11.93 -9.50
CA GLY A 33 -9.56 -10.94 -10.19
C GLY A 33 -8.21 -10.75 -9.49
N SER A 34 -8.19 -10.71 -8.16
CA SER A 34 -6.93 -10.67 -7.39
C SER A 34 -6.07 -11.90 -7.66
N GLN A 35 -6.66 -13.10 -7.69
CA GLN A 35 -5.92 -14.35 -7.98
C GLN A 35 -5.38 -14.38 -9.43
N ALA A 36 -6.13 -13.86 -10.40
CA ALA A 36 -5.64 -13.73 -11.77
C ALA A 36 -4.44 -12.77 -11.87
N LEU A 37 -4.48 -11.62 -11.15
CA LEU A 37 -3.34 -10.71 -11.06
C LEU A 37 -2.11 -11.40 -10.46
N PHE A 38 -2.27 -12.12 -9.34
CA PHE A 38 -1.15 -12.81 -8.67
C PHE A 38 -0.55 -13.88 -9.59
N ALA A 39 -1.37 -14.73 -10.19
CA ALA A 39 -0.90 -15.75 -11.13
C ALA A 39 -0.18 -15.14 -12.35
N ALA A 40 -0.70 -14.03 -12.91
CA ALA A 40 -0.06 -13.35 -14.03
C ALA A 40 1.30 -12.74 -13.66
N LEU A 41 1.43 -12.20 -12.44
CA LEU A 41 2.71 -11.70 -11.91
C LEU A 41 3.72 -12.84 -11.67
N GLU A 42 3.28 -13.96 -11.08
CA GLU A 42 4.12 -15.12 -10.79
C GLU A 42 4.73 -15.72 -12.07
N VAL A 43 3.91 -15.90 -13.12
CA VAL A 43 4.39 -16.43 -14.40
C VAL A 43 5.14 -15.39 -15.25
N GLY A 44 5.17 -14.11 -14.84
CA GLY A 44 5.87 -13.04 -15.55
C GLY A 44 5.15 -12.54 -16.79
N LEU A 45 3.83 -12.75 -16.93
CA LEU A 45 3.04 -12.44 -18.11
C LEU A 45 3.20 -10.99 -18.58
N PHE A 46 3.10 -10.02 -17.68
CA PHE A 46 3.21 -8.59 -18.02
C PHE A 46 4.61 -8.23 -18.53
N THR A 47 5.63 -8.85 -17.98
CA THR A 47 7.04 -8.64 -18.40
C THR A 47 7.29 -9.20 -19.79
N GLU A 48 6.73 -10.37 -20.12
CA GLU A 48 6.79 -10.94 -21.47
C GLU A 48 6.07 -10.05 -22.49
N LEU A 49 4.92 -9.50 -22.14
CA LEU A 49 4.15 -8.62 -23.02
C LEU A 49 4.75 -7.21 -23.17
N ALA A 50 5.70 -6.81 -22.34
CA ALA A 50 6.42 -5.55 -22.51
C ALA A 50 7.25 -5.50 -23.81
N ALA A 51 7.60 -6.65 -24.37
CA ALA A 51 8.26 -6.74 -25.68
C ALA A 51 7.32 -6.47 -26.87
N GLY A 52 6.02 -6.37 -26.65
CA GLY A 52 5.00 -6.11 -27.64
C GLY A 52 3.86 -7.14 -27.64
N PRO A 53 2.81 -6.90 -28.43
CA PRO A 53 1.66 -7.78 -28.51
C PRO A 53 2.02 -9.20 -28.96
N ALA A 54 1.41 -10.22 -28.34
CA ALA A 54 1.68 -11.61 -28.63
C ALA A 54 0.38 -12.44 -28.68
N SER A 55 0.38 -13.51 -29.49
CA SER A 55 -0.71 -14.48 -29.55
C SER A 55 -0.66 -15.46 -28.37
N LEU A 56 -1.79 -16.17 -28.13
CA LEU A 56 -1.86 -17.24 -27.13
C LEU A 56 -0.74 -18.29 -27.33
N ALA A 57 -0.47 -18.69 -28.57
CA ALA A 57 0.54 -19.71 -28.88
C ALA A 57 1.96 -19.24 -28.54
N GLU A 58 2.30 -17.99 -28.91
CA GLU A 58 3.59 -17.37 -28.60
C GLU A 58 3.78 -17.24 -27.09
N LEU A 59 2.77 -16.76 -26.34
CA LEU A 59 2.84 -16.62 -24.88
C LEU A 59 2.93 -17.98 -24.19
N ALA A 60 2.18 -18.98 -24.63
CA ALA A 60 2.24 -20.33 -24.07
C ALA A 60 3.63 -20.94 -24.22
N GLN A 61 4.29 -20.74 -25.36
CA GLN A 61 5.64 -21.18 -25.59
C GLN A 61 6.65 -20.45 -24.69
N ARG A 62 6.60 -19.11 -24.61
CA ARG A 62 7.53 -18.30 -23.82
C ARG A 62 7.40 -18.55 -22.30
N LEU A 63 6.16 -18.71 -21.82
CA LEU A 63 5.87 -18.94 -20.39
C LEU A 63 5.91 -20.42 -20.00
N GLY A 64 6.16 -21.34 -20.92
CA GLY A 64 6.14 -22.79 -20.65
C GLY A 64 4.77 -23.30 -20.18
N SER A 65 3.69 -22.64 -20.57
CA SER A 65 2.32 -22.94 -20.14
C SER A 65 1.52 -23.68 -21.23
N ARG A 66 0.53 -24.47 -20.79
CA ARG A 66 -0.40 -25.12 -21.74
C ARG A 66 -1.40 -24.07 -22.27
N PRO A 67 -1.57 -23.96 -23.62
CA PRO A 67 -2.42 -22.92 -24.23
C PRO A 67 -3.83 -22.84 -23.63
N ARG A 68 -4.49 -23.99 -23.40
CA ARG A 68 -5.85 -24.02 -22.84
C ARG A 68 -5.93 -23.41 -21.41
N VAL A 69 -4.90 -23.61 -20.61
CA VAL A 69 -4.84 -23.08 -19.24
C VAL A 69 -4.50 -21.60 -19.26
N LEU A 70 -3.51 -21.21 -20.08
CA LEU A 70 -3.12 -19.82 -20.24
C LEU A 70 -4.26 -18.95 -20.79
N LEU A 71 -5.08 -19.48 -21.70
CA LEU A 71 -6.24 -18.76 -22.23
C LEU A 71 -7.18 -18.27 -21.11
N ALA A 72 -7.45 -19.10 -20.10
CA ALA A 72 -8.30 -18.70 -18.98
C ALA A 72 -7.71 -17.52 -18.18
N LEU A 73 -6.39 -17.51 -17.99
CA LEU A 73 -5.69 -16.40 -17.33
C LEU A 73 -5.72 -15.12 -18.17
N LEU A 74 -5.46 -15.23 -19.48
CA LEU A 74 -5.48 -14.08 -20.39
C LEU A 74 -6.86 -13.43 -20.45
N GLU A 75 -7.92 -14.23 -20.58
CA GLU A 75 -9.30 -13.71 -20.61
C GLU A 75 -9.69 -13.08 -19.25
N ALA A 76 -9.24 -13.64 -18.12
CA ALA A 76 -9.44 -13.01 -16.82
C ALA A 76 -8.71 -11.67 -16.71
N CYS A 77 -7.47 -11.57 -17.20
CA CYS A 77 -6.73 -10.32 -17.24
C CYS A 77 -7.35 -9.28 -18.19
N VAL A 78 -7.94 -9.70 -19.31
CA VAL A 78 -8.69 -8.81 -20.20
C VAL A 78 -9.97 -8.31 -19.52
N ALA A 79 -10.72 -9.21 -18.87
CA ALA A 79 -11.96 -8.86 -18.17
C ALA A 79 -11.73 -7.91 -16.96
N THR A 80 -10.51 -7.89 -16.42
CA THR A 80 -10.09 -6.98 -15.33
C THR A 80 -9.28 -5.78 -15.83
N GLU A 81 -9.25 -5.51 -17.11
CA GLU A 81 -8.57 -4.36 -17.75
C GLU A 81 -7.05 -4.32 -17.52
N LEU A 82 -6.45 -5.44 -17.12
CA LEU A 82 -5.00 -5.58 -17.01
C LEU A 82 -4.34 -5.82 -18.37
N LEU A 83 -5.07 -6.47 -19.29
CA LEU A 83 -4.67 -6.68 -20.65
C LEU A 83 -5.71 -6.11 -21.62
N GLU A 84 -5.25 -5.80 -22.83
CA GLU A 84 -6.08 -5.49 -23.97
C GLU A 84 -5.93 -6.61 -25.01
N ARG A 85 -7.00 -6.89 -25.75
CA ARG A 85 -7.02 -7.88 -26.82
C ARG A 85 -7.42 -7.25 -28.14
N ASP A 86 -6.61 -7.48 -29.16
CA ASP A 86 -6.89 -7.07 -30.54
C ASP A 86 -6.77 -8.29 -31.47
N GLY A 87 -7.89 -8.77 -31.95
CA GLY A 87 -7.98 -10.02 -32.70
C GLY A 87 -7.52 -11.22 -31.88
N ASP A 88 -6.44 -11.87 -32.30
CA ASP A 88 -5.79 -13.01 -31.62
C ASP A 88 -4.59 -12.62 -30.75
N ARG A 89 -4.27 -11.31 -30.65
CA ARG A 89 -3.11 -10.81 -29.90
C ARG A 89 -3.51 -10.11 -28.62
N TYR A 90 -2.70 -10.32 -27.59
CA TYR A 90 -2.81 -9.70 -26.27
C TYR A 90 -1.69 -8.69 -26.07
N ARG A 91 -1.96 -7.61 -25.38
CA ARG A 91 -0.98 -6.63 -24.94
C ARG A 91 -1.29 -6.13 -23.53
N ASN A 92 -0.30 -5.60 -22.83
CA ASN A 92 -0.52 -4.92 -21.58
C ASN A 92 -1.44 -3.69 -21.76
N SER A 93 -2.30 -3.42 -20.78
CA SER A 93 -2.88 -2.10 -20.65
C SER A 93 -1.81 -1.08 -20.24
N ALA A 94 -2.07 0.21 -20.42
CA ALA A 94 -1.16 1.27 -20.00
C ALA A 94 -0.81 1.21 -18.50
N ALA A 95 -1.77 0.78 -17.67
CA ALA A 95 -1.56 0.57 -16.24
C ALA A 95 -0.64 -0.62 -15.98
N ALA A 96 -0.85 -1.75 -16.68
CA ALA A 96 -0.01 -2.93 -16.55
C ALA A 96 1.44 -2.65 -16.99
N ASP A 97 1.65 -1.96 -18.11
CA ASP A 97 2.99 -1.57 -18.56
C ASP A 97 3.72 -0.73 -17.51
N ARG A 98 3.02 0.20 -16.89
CA ARG A 98 3.60 1.13 -15.93
C ARG A 98 3.91 0.49 -14.58
N TYR A 99 3.05 -0.42 -14.10
CA TYR A 99 3.07 -0.88 -12.71
C TYR A 99 3.33 -2.36 -12.52
N LEU A 100 3.16 -3.21 -13.56
CA LEU A 100 3.25 -4.67 -13.44
C LEU A 100 4.42 -5.28 -14.22
N VAL A 101 5.08 -4.52 -15.08
CA VAL A 101 6.32 -4.94 -15.77
C VAL A 101 7.49 -4.83 -14.80
N ARG A 102 8.22 -5.92 -14.58
CA ARG A 102 9.25 -6.06 -13.54
C ARG A 102 10.35 -5.00 -13.59
N HIS A 103 10.70 -4.52 -14.76
CA HIS A 103 11.74 -3.49 -14.94
C HIS A 103 11.21 -2.07 -15.10
N ALA A 104 9.91 -1.87 -15.03
CA ALA A 104 9.31 -0.54 -15.08
C ALA A 104 9.64 0.24 -13.80
N ARG A 105 9.89 1.54 -13.94
CA ARG A 105 10.19 2.42 -12.80
C ARG A 105 9.10 2.45 -11.73
N GLY A 106 7.86 2.21 -12.13
CA GLY A 106 6.69 2.19 -11.24
C GLY A 106 6.31 0.80 -10.74
N TYR A 107 7.15 -0.22 -10.95
CA TYR A 107 6.82 -1.60 -10.63
C TYR A 107 6.41 -1.80 -9.17
N VAL A 108 5.24 -2.38 -8.96
CA VAL A 108 4.67 -2.70 -7.64
C VAL A 108 4.29 -4.18 -7.50
N GLY A 109 4.66 -5.03 -8.45
CA GLY A 109 4.30 -6.45 -8.44
C GLY A 109 4.80 -7.20 -7.21
N ASP A 110 6.00 -6.88 -6.71
CA ASP A 110 6.55 -7.50 -5.50
C ASP A 110 5.71 -7.17 -4.26
N TYR A 111 5.12 -5.97 -4.18
CA TYR A 111 4.15 -5.64 -3.13
C TYR A 111 2.92 -6.55 -3.21
N TYR A 112 2.35 -6.73 -4.40
CA TYR A 112 1.18 -7.59 -4.57
C TYR A 112 1.47 -9.06 -4.26
N LEU A 113 2.64 -9.58 -4.65
CA LEU A 113 2.99 -10.97 -4.39
C LEU A 113 3.38 -11.21 -2.93
N ARG A 114 4.30 -10.39 -2.37
CA ARG A 114 4.90 -10.64 -1.05
C ARG A 114 4.00 -10.19 0.11
N GLN A 115 3.36 -9.03 -0.02
CA GLN A 115 2.52 -8.51 1.05
C GLN A 115 1.04 -8.87 0.86
N ILE A 116 0.48 -8.64 -0.34
CA ILE A 116 -0.96 -8.87 -0.53
C ILE A 116 -1.25 -10.36 -0.65
N ALA A 117 -0.68 -11.06 -1.63
CA ALA A 117 -1.01 -12.48 -1.88
C ALA A 117 -0.51 -13.40 -0.76
N ALA A 118 0.78 -13.30 -0.40
CA ALA A 118 1.40 -14.21 0.57
C ALA A 118 0.99 -13.95 2.02
N THR A 119 0.50 -12.74 2.33
CA THR A 119 0.20 -12.36 3.72
C THR A 119 -1.24 -11.91 3.90
N LEU A 120 -1.58 -10.72 3.42
CA LEU A 120 -2.86 -10.07 3.73
C LEU A 120 -4.06 -10.88 3.22
N TYR A 121 -3.99 -11.39 2.00
CA TYR A 121 -5.06 -12.20 1.41
C TYR A 121 -5.42 -13.42 2.27
N LEU A 122 -4.44 -14.05 2.89
CA LEU A 122 -4.65 -15.22 3.75
C LEU A 122 -5.21 -14.87 5.12
N GLN A 123 -5.05 -13.63 5.55
CA GLN A 123 -5.42 -13.18 6.90
C GLN A 123 -6.74 -12.43 6.98
N VAL A 124 -7.09 -11.65 5.97
CA VAL A 124 -8.35 -10.90 5.94
C VAL A 124 -9.58 -11.73 6.33
N PRO A 125 -9.67 -13.05 6.02
CA PRO A 125 -10.75 -13.88 6.52
C PRO A 125 -10.92 -13.88 8.04
N ALA A 126 -9.85 -13.67 8.83
CA ALA A 126 -9.93 -13.57 10.30
C ALA A 126 -10.70 -12.33 10.79
N ALA A 127 -10.78 -11.26 9.99
CA ALA A 127 -11.59 -10.08 10.32
C ALA A 127 -13.07 -10.43 10.57
N ARG A 128 -13.58 -11.50 9.95
CA ARG A 128 -14.96 -11.98 10.18
C ARG A 128 -15.20 -12.42 11.63
N ALA A 129 -14.19 -13.04 12.27
CA ALA A 129 -14.26 -13.43 13.67
C ALA A 129 -14.32 -12.20 14.58
N VAL A 130 -13.46 -11.18 14.28
CA VAL A 130 -13.45 -9.92 15.01
C VAL A 130 -14.80 -9.21 14.91
N VAL A 131 -15.41 -9.16 13.73
CA VAL A 131 -16.74 -8.56 13.52
C VAL A 131 -17.84 -9.29 14.33
N ARG A 132 -17.70 -10.58 14.57
CA ARG A 132 -18.63 -11.36 15.43
C ARG A 132 -18.35 -11.22 16.93
N GLY A 133 -17.34 -10.42 17.31
CA GLY A 133 -16.94 -10.30 18.72
C GLY A 133 -16.13 -11.46 19.27
N GLU A 134 -15.63 -12.34 18.40
CA GLU A 134 -14.72 -13.41 18.75
C GLU A 134 -13.29 -12.88 18.94
N ALA A 135 -12.41 -13.62 19.62
CA ALA A 135 -11.03 -13.21 19.87
C ALA A 135 -10.33 -12.87 18.56
N GLY A 136 -9.61 -11.73 18.54
CA GLY A 136 -8.98 -11.18 17.37
C GLY A 136 -7.90 -12.05 16.76
N GLY A 137 -7.59 -11.78 15.49
CA GLY A 137 -6.54 -12.42 14.73
C GLY A 137 -5.13 -12.21 15.30
N ALA A 138 -4.12 -12.72 14.60
CA ALA A 138 -2.72 -12.59 14.99
C ALA A 138 -2.35 -11.12 15.18
N THR A 139 -1.66 -10.82 16.27
CA THR A 139 -1.09 -9.48 16.46
C THR A 139 0.04 -9.25 15.45
N TYR A 140 0.26 -7.99 15.07
CA TYR A 140 1.40 -7.61 14.22
C TYR A 140 2.73 -8.18 14.74
N ALA A 141 2.91 -8.19 16.06
CA ALA A 141 4.08 -8.79 16.71
C ALA A 141 4.22 -10.30 16.41
N GLY A 142 3.14 -11.09 16.45
CA GLY A 142 3.20 -12.52 16.16
C GLY A 142 3.58 -12.88 14.71
N PHE A 143 3.49 -11.90 13.79
CA PHE A 143 4.00 -12.03 12.44
C PHE A 143 5.52 -11.96 12.35
N LEU A 144 6.09 -11.20 13.25
CA LEU A 144 7.50 -10.81 13.25
C LEU A 144 8.35 -11.78 14.09
N ASP A 145 7.75 -12.79 14.71
CA ASP A 145 8.45 -13.77 15.53
C ASP A 145 9.32 -14.74 14.70
N ASP A 146 8.97 -14.95 13.43
CA ASP A 146 9.79 -15.71 12.47
C ASP A 146 10.63 -14.76 11.61
N PRO A 147 11.97 -14.75 11.72
CA PRO A 147 12.83 -13.84 10.96
C PRO A 147 12.69 -13.94 9.44
N ALA A 148 12.43 -15.12 8.89
CA ALA A 148 12.26 -15.30 7.44
C ALA A 148 10.95 -14.69 6.95
N ARG A 149 9.86 -14.89 7.70
CA ARG A 149 8.56 -14.26 7.44
C ARG A 149 8.63 -12.76 7.62
N ALA A 150 9.31 -12.29 8.65
CA ALA A 150 9.53 -10.86 8.86
C ALA A 150 10.27 -10.23 7.69
N GLU A 151 11.35 -10.84 7.20
CA GLU A 151 12.10 -10.33 6.05
C GLU A 151 11.23 -10.27 4.79
N GLU A 152 10.50 -11.34 4.46
CA GLU A 152 9.61 -11.38 3.30
C GLU A 152 8.51 -10.31 3.38
N PHE A 153 7.88 -10.19 4.54
CA PHE A 153 6.83 -9.19 4.77
C PHE A 153 7.37 -7.76 4.66
N ILE A 154 8.49 -7.44 5.31
CA ILE A 154 9.07 -6.08 5.30
C ILE A 154 9.59 -5.71 3.91
N ARG A 155 10.15 -6.65 3.13
CA ARG A 155 10.53 -6.39 1.74
C ARG A 155 9.30 -6.16 0.85
N GLY A 156 8.20 -6.85 1.09
CA GLY A 156 6.92 -6.58 0.44
C GLY A 156 6.39 -5.18 0.77
N GLN A 157 6.40 -4.80 2.04
CA GLN A 157 6.05 -3.43 2.47
C GLN A 157 6.95 -2.38 1.83
N HIS A 158 8.26 -2.64 1.72
CA HIS A 158 9.21 -1.74 1.06
C HIS A 158 8.80 -1.47 -0.38
N ALA A 159 8.49 -2.51 -1.14
CA ALA A 159 8.03 -2.37 -2.53
C ALA A 159 6.75 -1.53 -2.63
N GLY A 160 5.78 -1.75 -1.74
CA GLY A 160 4.53 -0.97 -1.70
C GLY A 160 4.70 0.48 -1.22
N SER A 161 5.65 0.72 -0.32
CA SER A 161 5.88 2.04 0.28
C SER A 161 6.79 2.94 -0.56
N SER A 162 7.61 2.38 -1.45
CA SER A 162 8.59 3.17 -2.23
C SER A 162 7.95 4.23 -3.10
N GLY A 163 6.82 3.94 -3.77
CA GLY A 163 6.08 4.90 -4.57
C GLY A 163 5.47 6.04 -3.74
N PRO A 164 4.67 5.75 -2.71
CA PRO A 164 4.20 6.75 -1.76
C PRO A 164 5.31 7.59 -1.13
N ALA A 165 6.41 6.95 -0.69
CA ALA A 165 7.55 7.64 -0.11
C ALA A 165 8.22 8.62 -1.09
N TYR A 166 8.42 8.19 -2.33
CA TYR A 166 8.90 9.06 -3.41
C TYR A 166 8.00 10.27 -3.60
N LEU A 167 6.68 10.05 -3.65
CA LEU A 167 5.71 11.13 -3.85
C LEU A 167 5.73 12.11 -2.67
N LEU A 168 5.77 11.60 -1.43
CA LEU A 168 5.83 12.44 -0.22
C LEU A 168 7.09 13.30 -0.21
N ALA A 169 8.25 12.70 -0.44
CA ALA A 169 9.52 13.41 -0.49
C ALA A 169 9.60 14.44 -1.63
N LYS A 170 8.88 14.21 -2.74
CA LYS A 170 8.84 15.14 -3.87
C LYS A 170 7.91 16.33 -3.66
N THR A 171 6.79 16.12 -2.93
CA THR A 171 5.69 17.11 -2.86
C THR A 171 5.73 17.96 -1.59
N HIS A 172 6.55 17.59 -0.60
CA HIS A 172 6.66 18.31 0.66
C HIS A 172 7.99 19.06 0.73
N ASP A 173 7.92 20.31 1.20
CA ASP A 173 9.12 21.11 1.46
C ASP A 173 9.73 20.67 2.81
N LEU A 174 10.81 19.92 2.73
CA LEU A 174 11.58 19.44 3.89
C LEU A 174 12.88 20.25 4.11
N ALA A 175 13.13 21.27 3.33
CA ALA A 175 14.33 22.10 3.45
C ALA A 175 14.55 22.74 4.83
N PRO A 176 13.51 23.10 5.60
CA PRO A 176 13.69 23.62 6.95
C PRO A 176 14.21 22.61 7.99
N PHE A 177 14.20 21.30 7.67
CA PHE A 177 14.50 20.24 8.64
C PHE A 177 15.86 19.62 8.39
N THR A 178 16.48 19.11 9.47
CA THR A 178 17.82 18.52 9.46
C THR A 178 17.82 17.03 9.79
N CYS A 179 16.86 16.58 10.58
CA CYS A 179 16.77 15.20 11.02
C CYS A 179 15.31 14.72 11.11
N LEU A 180 15.01 13.64 10.40
CA LEU A 180 13.72 12.95 10.44
C LEU A 180 13.71 11.88 11.53
N LEU A 181 12.65 11.82 12.33
CA LEU A 181 12.29 10.68 13.17
C LEU A 181 11.11 9.95 12.50
N ASP A 182 11.38 8.81 11.90
CA ASP A 182 10.40 7.94 11.20
C ASP A 182 9.92 6.87 12.19
N LEU A 183 8.79 7.14 12.83
CA LEU A 183 8.21 6.31 13.89
C LEU A 183 7.31 5.22 13.29
N GLY A 184 7.65 3.96 13.53
CA GLY A 184 7.03 2.83 12.84
C GLY A 184 7.46 2.78 11.37
N GLY A 185 8.70 3.19 11.08
CA GLY A 185 9.20 3.40 9.71
C GLY A 185 9.41 2.12 8.89
N GLY A 186 9.14 0.94 9.46
CA GLY A 186 9.17 -0.34 8.76
C GLY A 186 10.52 -0.59 8.10
N SER A 187 10.51 -0.74 6.79
CA SER A 187 11.71 -0.93 5.96
C SER A 187 12.61 0.31 5.83
N GLY A 188 12.19 1.46 6.33
CA GLY A 188 12.83 2.75 6.10
C GLY A 188 12.57 3.36 4.72
N ALA A 189 11.56 2.91 3.98
CA ALA A 189 11.29 3.38 2.62
C ALA A 189 11.09 4.91 2.55
N PHE A 190 10.35 5.49 3.51
CA PHE A 190 10.13 6.94 3.58
C PHE A 190 11.42 7.68 3.96
N ALA A 191 12.13 7.22 4.96
CA ALA A 191 13.43 7.78 5.34
C ALA A 191 14.42 7.76 4.18
N ILE A 192 14.53 6.65 3.44
CA ILE A 192 15.39 6.51 2.26
C ILE A 192 15.05 7.55 1.20
N GLU A 193 13.77 7.69 0.83
CA GLU A 193 13.37 8.62 -0.23
C GLU A 193 13.52 10.10 0.20
N MET A 194 13.26 10.43 1.46
CA MET A 194 13.47 11.76 2.00
C MET A 194 14.95 12.13 2.06
N VAL A 195 15.80 11.23 2.59
CA VAL A 195 17.24 11.44 2.69
C VAL A 195 17.92 11.54 1.31
N ARG A 196 17.44 10.82 0.32
CA ARG A 196 17.96 10.91 -1.06
C ARG A 196 17.69 12.28 -1.71
N ARG A 197 16.58 12.92 -1.35
CA ARG A 197 16.12 14.15 -2.02
C ARG A 197 16.45 15.42 -1.26
N HIS A 198 16.64 15.30 0.04
CA HIS A 198 16.83 16.44 0.93
C HIS A 198 18.13 16.29 1.73
N ALA A 199 18.69 17.43 2.15
CA ALA A 199 19.90 17.49 2.95
C ALA A 199 19.58 17.21 4.44
N LEU A 200 18.98 16.06 4.74
CA LEU A 200 18.63 15.63 6.09
C LEU A 200 19.15 14.24 6.39
N SER A 201 19.30 13.92 7.67
CA SER A 201 19.51 12.57 8.19
C SER A 201 18.19 11.98 8.68
N ALA A 202 18.17 10.68 9.01
CA ALA A 202 16.96 10.06 9.54
C ALA A 202 17.27 9.04 10.65
N ILE A 203 16.29 8.89 11.54
CA ILE A 203 16.24 7.85 12.57
C ILE A 203 14.95 7.06 12.34
N VAL A 204 15.07 5.80 11.97
CA VAL A 204 13.95 4.88 11.81
C VAL A 204 13.77 4.11 13.11
N VAL A 205 12.57 4.16 13.70
CA VAL A 205 12.23 3.42 14.93
C VAL A 205 11.16 2.40 14.63
N ASP A 206 11.42 1.14 14.97
CA ASP A 206 10.45 0.05 14.80
C ASP A 206 10.80 -1.13 15.70
N HIS A 207 9.99 -2.19 15.66
CA HIS A 207 10.21 -3.44 16.40
C HIS A 207 11.58 -4.06 16.06
N PRO A 208 12.27 -4.73 17.01
CA PRO A 208 13.63 -5.28 16.80
C PRO A 208 13.78 -6.13 15.52
N SER A 209 12.83 -7.02 15.22
CA SER A 209 12.88 -7.87 14.02
C SER A 209 12.71 -7.06 12.72
N VAL A 210 11.91 -5.99 12.73
CA VAL A 210 11.75 -5.06 11.61
C VAL A 210 13.04 -4.28 11.37
N VAL A 211 13.63 -3.75 12.45
CA VAL A 211 14.89 -2.99 12.40
C VAL A 211 16.04 -3.82 11.82
N ALA A 212 16.08 -5.12 12.10
CA ALA A 212 17.10 -6.00 11.53
C ALA A 212 17.03 -6.04 9.98
N VAL A 213 15.81 -6.03 9.41
CA VAL A 213 15.58 -5.98 7.97
C VAL A 213 15.80 -4.56 7.42
N ALA A 214 15.31 -3.54 8.14
CA ALA A 214 15.49 -2.14 7.75
C ALA A 214 16.98 -1.79 7.55
N ARG A 215 17.86 -2.23 8.46
CA ARG A 215 19.32 -2.04 8.34
C ARG A 215 19.90 -2.63 7.06
N LYS A 216 19.44 -3.82 6.65
CA LYS A 216 19.85 -4.42 5.37
C LYS A 216 19.43 -3.55 4.19
N ILE A 217 18.15 -3.14 4.15
CA ILE A 217 17.58 -2.34 3.06
C ILE A 217 18.25 -0.96 2.99
N VAL A 218 18.47 -0.30 4.12
CA VAL A 218 19.18 0.99 4.20
C VAL A 218 20.63 0.85 3.73
N GLY A 219 21.31 -0.26 4.09
CA GLY A 219 22.65 -0.60 3.60
C GLY A 219 22.67 -0.84 2.09
N GLU A 220 21.72 -1.61 1.56
CA GLU A 220 21.54 -1.84 0.11
C GLU A 220 21.27 -0.52 -0.65
N ALA A 221 20.61 0.44 0.01
CA ALA A 221 20.38 1.78 -0.53
C ALA A 221 21.61 2.72 -0.48
N GLY A 222 22.71 2.30 0.17
CA GLY A 222 23.92 3.10 0.36
C GLY A 222 23.77 4.29 1.31
N LEU A 223 22.87 4.20 2.30
CA LEU A 223 22.51 5.32 3.18
C LEU A 223 22.75 5.03 4.67
N ALA A 224 23.54 4.01 5.00
CA ALA A 224 23.78 3.59 6.39
C ALA A 224 24.50 4.66 7.24
N ASP A 225 25.21 5.58 6.63
CA ASP A 225 25.85 6.75 7.26
C ASP A 225 24.88 7.89 7.56
N ARG A 226 23.72 7.96 6.91
CA ARG A 226 22.73 9.02 7.05
C ARG A 226 21.41 8.56 7.68
N ILE A 227 21.16 7.25 7.74
CA ILE A 227 19.93 6.67 8.32
C ILE A 227 20.30 5.68 9.40
N ARG A 228 19.93 5.98 10.63
CA ARG A 228 20.11 5.12 11.80
C ARG A 228 18.81 4.35 12.10
N CYS A 229 18.87 3.03 12.18
CA CYS A 229 17.73 2.19 12.55
C CYS A 229 17.85 1.75 14.02
N VAL A 230 16.83 2.07 14.82
CA VAL A 230 16.78 1.88 16.28
C VAL A 230 15.58 1.02 16.63
N ALA A 231 15.81 -0.04 17.40
CA ALA A 231 14.73 -0.86 17.94
C ALA A 231 14.02 -0.11 19.07
N GLY A 232 12.69 -0.06 19.05
CA GLY A 232 11.90 0.60 20.07
C GLY A 232 10.40 0.40 19.87
N ASP A 233 9.66 0.62 20.96
CA ASP A 233 8.20 0.71 20.92
C ASP A 233 7.78 2.16 20.66
N VAL A 234 7.11 2.38 19.55
CA VAL A 234 6.68 3.71 19.10
C VAL A 234 5.65 4.33 20.06
N VAL A 235 4.79 3.49 20.66
CA VAL A 235 3.72 3.95 21.56
C VAL A 235 4.21 4.11 22.99
N ALA A 236 4.88 3.13 23.55
CA ALA A 236 5.25 3.10 24.96
C ALA A 236 6.73 3.41 25.25
N GLY A 237 7.64 3.17 24.29
CA GLY A 237 9.07 3.32 24.46
C GLY A 237 9.58 4.76 24.34
N PRO A 238 10.82 5.04 24.80
CA PRO A 238 11.45 6.33 24.56
C PRO A 238 11.80 6.51 23.08
N TRP A 239 11.67 7.73 22.60
CA TRP A 239 12.11 8.09 21.23
C TRP A 239 13.56 8.60 21.26
N PRO A 240 14.40 8.22 20.27
CA PRO A 240 15.75 8.77 20.16
C PRO A 240 15.73 10.29 19.94
N GLU A 241 16.59 11.00 20.62
CA GLU A 241 16.68 12.47 20.54
C GLU A 241 17.37 12.96 19.25
N GLY A 242 17.16 14.25 18.93
CA GLY A 242 17.91 14.98 17.91
C GLY A 242 17.19 15.18 16.59
N ALA A 243 15.90 14.86 16.47
CA ALA A 243 15.13 15.13 15.26
C ALA A 243 14.25 16.40 15.42
N ASP A 244 14.05 17.08 14.30
CA ASP A 244 13.22 18.26 14.16
C ASP A 244 12.01 18.06 13.23
N LEU A 245 11.89 16.85 12.66
CA LEU A 245 10.74 16.39 11.88
C LEU A 245 10.33 15.01 12.35
N ILE A 246 9.04 14.79 12.61
CA ILE A 246 8.46 13.47 12.89
C ILE A 246 7.60 13.04 11.69
N LEU A 247 7.73 11.76 11.30
CA LEU A 247 6.84 11.08 10.38
C LEU A 247 6.15 9.91 11.10
N LEU A 248 4.83 9.82 10.91
CA LEU A 248 4.01 8.66 11.25
C LEU A 248 3.37 8.17 9.94
N SER A 249 3.93 7.13 9.33
CA SER A 249 3.44 6.61 8.06
C SER A 249 2.84 5.21 8.23
N TYR A 250 1.53 5.07 7.96
CA TYR A 250 0.75 3.83 8.17
C TYR A 250 0.76 3.34 9.63
N VAL A 251 0.80 4.27 10.57
CA VAL A 251 0.86 3.98 12.02
C VAL A 251 -0.49 4.26 12.69
N VAL A 252 -1.04 5.45 12.47
CA VAL A 252 -2.21 5.91 13.24
C VAL A 252 -3.48 5.11 12.95
N SER A 253 -3.62 4.57 11.75
CA SER A 253 -4.75 3.71 11.36
C SER A 253 -4.83 2.40 12.15
N SER A 254 -3.73 1.98 12.77
CA SER A 254 -3.68 0.75 13.59
C SER A 254 -4.13 0.98 15.03
N TYR A 255 -4.41 2.22 15.43
CA TYR A 255 -4.73 2.60 16.81
C TYR A 255 -5.99 3.44 16.92
N GLY A 256 -6.62 3.38 18.11
CA GLY A 256 -7.78 4.19 18.42
C GLY A 256 -7.43 5.65 18.76
N PRO A 257 -8.47 6.51 18.90
CA PRO A 257 -8.31 7.96 19.13
C PRO A 257 -7.50 8.33 20.39
N ALA A 258 -7.50 7.49 21.42
CA ALA A 258 -6.72 7.73 22.63
C ALA A 258 -5.23 7.66 22.32
N THR A 259 -4.77 6.57 21.69
CA THR A 259 -3.35 6.39 21.31
C THR A 259 -2.91 7.47 20.31
N LEU A 260 -3.76 7.87 19.37
CA LEU A 260 -3.46 9.00 18.47
C LEU A 260 -3.17 10.28 19.27
N ARG A 261 -4.03 10.63 20.24
CA ARG A 261 -3.80 11.82 21.10
C ARG A 261 -2.51 11.71 21.92
N ASP A 262 -2.21 10.52 22.46
CA ASP A 262 -0.97 10.29 23.21
C ASP A 262 0.27 10.46 22.33
N LEU A 263 0.28 9.90 21.12
CA LEU A 263 1.35 10.08 20.15
C LEU A 263 1.56 11.56 19.78
N LEU A 264 0.47 12.30 19.56
CA LEU A 264 0.53 13.73 19.23
C LEU A 264 1.04 14.57 20.42
N THR A 265 0.64 14.24 21.66
CA THR A 265 1.13 14.89 22.89
C THR A 265 2.62 14.65 23.03
N ARG A 266 3.09 13.44 22.80
CA ARG A 266 4.52 13.09 22.83
C ARG A 266 5.29 13.79 21.71
N ALA A 267 4.73 13.84 20.48
CA ALA A 267 5.34 14.53 19.36
C ALA A 267 5.53 16.02 19.66
N ARG A 268 4.54 16.67 20.28
CA ARG A 268 4.65 18.05 20.74
C ARG A 268 5.75 18.25 21.77
N ALA A 269 5.84 17.35 22.76
CA ALA A 269 6.85 17.45 23.81
C ALA A 269 8.27 17.17 23.31
N TYR A 270 8.39 16.40 22.24
CA TYR A 270 9.66 16.00 21.64
C TYR A 270 10.24 17.06 20.70
N LEU A 271 9.41 17.64 19.85
CA LEU A 271 9.86 18.54 18.80
C LEU A 271 10.30 19.90 19.33
N PRO A 272 11.36 20.50 18.78
CA PRO A 272 11.71 21.90 19.06
C PRO A 272 10.66 22.86 18.48
N SER A 273 10.70 24.14 18.90
CA SER A 273 9.90 25.20 18.26
C SER A 273 10.20 25.24 16.75
N GLY A 274 9.15 25.36 15.93
CA GLY A 274 9.24 25.24 14.47
C GLY A 274 9.36 23.81 13.93
N GLY A 275 9.49 22.81 14.79
CA GLY A 275 9.57 21.42 14.40
C GLY A 275 8.33 20.93 13.67
N GLY A 276 8.50 19.98 12.75
CA GLY A 276 7.47 19.49 11.84
C GLY A 276 6.89 18.14 12.24
N LEU A 277 5.59 17.95 11.97
CA LEU A 277 4.92 16.66 12.02
C LEU A 277 4.27 16.36 10.69
N VAL A 278 4.52 15.17 10.17
CA VAL A 278 3.84 14.59 9.00
C VAL A 278 3.17 13.30 9.42
N ILE A 279 1.87 13.17 9.14
CA ILE A 279 1.15 11.89 9.22
C ILE A 279 0.78 11.51 7.79
N HIS A 280 1.16 10.31 7.36
CA HIS A 280 0.75 9.74 6.09
C HIS A 280 -0.01 8.44 6.36
N ASP A 281 -1.32 8.44 6.15
CA ASP A 281 -2.11 7.27 6.53
C ASP A 281 -3.43 7.19 5.76
N PHE A 282 -4.13 6.08 5.94
CA PHE A 282 -5.52 5.92 5.56
C PHE A 282 -6.38 6.89 6.37
N ALA A 283 -7.35 7.51 5.71
CA ALA A 283 -8.37 8.27 6.39
C ALA A 283 -9.67 8.24 5.59
N LEU A 284 -10.80 8.27 6.29
CA LEU A 284 -12.12 8.36 5.68
C LEU A 284 -12.56 9.82 5.53
N LEU A 285 -13.48 10.05 4.62
CA LEU A 285 -14.17 11.33 4.49
C LEU A 285 -15.39 11.31 5.41
N GLY A 286 -15.47 12.23 6.37
CA GLY A 286 -16.52 12.20 7.38
C GLY A 286 -17.90 12.57 6.85
N ASP A 287 -17.96 13.40 5.80
CA ASP A 287 -19.18 13.94 5.19
C ASP A 287 -19.75 13.10 4.03
N ARG A 288 -18.99 12.14 3.54
CA ARG A 288 -19.35 11.29 2.38
C ARG A 288 -18.65 9.94 2.41
N PRO A 289 -19.16 8.90 1.69
CA PRO A 289 -18.54 7.59 1.60
C PRO A 289 -17.11 7.65 1.00
N GLY A 290 -16.23 6.82 1.53
CA GLY A 290 -14.90 6.60 0.97
C GLY A 290 -13.76 7.37 1.65
N PRO A 291 -12.58 7.35 1.10
CA PRO A 291 -12.19 6.63 -0.14
C PRO A 291 -12.41 5.11 -0.04
N ARG A 292 -12.79 4.49 -1.15
CA ARG A 292 -13.15 3.06 -1.19
C ARG A 292 -12.03 2.15 -0.67
N ASN A 293 -10.83 2.35 -1.18
CA ASN A 293 -9.71 1.49 -0.81
C ASN A 293 -9.25 1.72 0.64
N ALA A 294 -9.33 2.95 1.16
CA ALA A 294 -9.11 3.23 2.58
C ALA A 294 -10.11 2.47 3.48
N ALA A 295 -11.40 2.50 3.13
CA ALA A 295 -12.42 1.78 3.89
C ALA A 295 -12.19 0.26 3.88
N LEU A 296 -11.82 -0.32 2.72
CA LEU A 296 -11.49 -1.74 2.61
C LEU A 296 -10.23 -2.09 3.41
N TRP A 297 -9.24 -1.18 3.44
CA TRP A 297 -8.03 -1.37 4.21
C TRP A 297 -8.29 -1.39 5.72
N TYR A 298 -9.15 -0.52 6.23
CA TYR A 298 -9.57 -0.56 7.64
C TYR A 298 -10.23 -1.88 8.01
N PHE A 299 -11.11 -2.41 7.15
CA PHE A 299 -11.68 -3.74 7.37
C PHE A 299 -10.62 -4.84 7.37
N ALA A 300 -9.68 -4.81 6.41
CA ALA A 300 -8.59 -5.78 6.34
C ALA A 300 -7.68 -5.71 7.59
N ASN A 301 -7.42 -4.51 8.10
CA ASN A 301 -6.59 -4.27 9.27
C ASN A 301 -7.16 -4.89 10.57
N LEU A 302 -8.47 -5.10 10.66
CA LEU A 302 -9.07 -5.82 11.79
C LEU A 302 -8.50 -7.23 11.97
N ALA A 303 -8.03 -7.86 10.89
CA ALA A 303 -7.39 -9.17 10.95
C ALA A 303 -6.01 -9.15 11.64
N ILE A 304 -5.37 -7.97 11.72
CA ILE A 304 -4.00 -7.79 12.23
C ILE A 304 -4.00 -7.03 13.55
N SER A 305 -4.91 -6.08 13.71
CA SER A 305 -5.01 -5.24 14.89
C SER A 305 -6.48 -5.00 15.27
N ALA A 306 -6.89 -5.56 16.39
CA ALA A 306 -8.23 -5.32 16.95
C ALA A 306 -8.44 -3.86 17.42
N SER A 307 -7.36 -3.10 17.60
CA SER A 307 -7.40 -1.67 17.98
C SER A 307 -7.50 -0.72 16.77
N THR A 308 -7.52 -1.25 15.55
CA THR A 308 -7.76 -0.46 14.33
C THR A 308 -9.00 0.40 14.47
N HIS A 309 -8.86 1.70 14.17
CA HIS A 309 -9.95 2.67 14.18
C HIS A 309 -9.99 3.42 12.85
N PRO A 310 -11.16 3.49 12.18
CA PRO A 310 -11.32 4.18 10.90
C PRO A 310 -11.39 5.70 11.10
N HIS A 311 -10.25 6.32 11.34
CA HIS A 311 -10.13 7.76 11.50
C HIS A 311 -10.61 8.51 10.26
N THR A 312 -11.29 9.65 10.49
CA THR A 312 -11.62 10.60 9.42
C THR A 312 -10.51 11.66 9.25
N VAL A 313 -10.51 12.31 8.08
CA VAL A 313 -9.62 13.45 7.81
C VAL A 313 -9.80 14.54 8.85
N GLU A 314 -11.06 14.84 9.23
CA GLU A 314 -11.41 15.85 10.21
C GLU A 314 -10.92 15.48 11.61
N GLU A 315 -11.03 14.20 12.01
CA GLU A 315 -10.57 13.73 13.32
C GLU A 315 -9.05 13.87 13.47
N ILE A 316 -8.26 13.44 12.47
CA ILE A 316 -6.80 13.58 12.51
C ILE A 316 -6.41 15.06 12.51
N THR A 317 -6.99 15.88 11.64
CA THR A 317 -6.69 17.30 11.55
C THR A 317 -7.01 18.04 12.86
N ARG A 318 -8.16 17.74 13.46
CA ARG A 318 -8.56 18.30 14.74
C ARG A 318 -7.61 17.87 15.85
N ALA A 319 -7.27 16.58 15.95
CA ALA A 319 -6.36 16.06 16.97
C ALA A 319 -4.98 16.71 16.88
N MET A 320 -4.44 16.93 15.67
CA MET A 320 -3.20 17.67 15.48
C MET A 320 -3.29 19.11 15.98
N SER A 321 -4.38 19.81 15.66
CA SER A 321 -4.61 21.20 16.09
C SER A 321 -4.75 21.30 17.62
N GLU A 322 -5.53 20.40 18.24
CA GLU A 322 -5.71 20.31 19.69
C GLU A 322 -4.40 19.98 20.42
N ALA A 323 -3.51 19.22 19.80
CA ALA A 323 -2.18 18.96 20.31
C ALA A 323 -1.22 20.17 20.21
N GLY A 324 -1.64 21.27 19.55
CA GLY A 324 -0.88 22.53 19.45
C GLY A 324 -0.05 22.67 18.18
N PHE A 325 -0.27 21.82 17.19
CA PHE A 325 0.31 22.04 15.85
C PHE A 325 -0.46 23.12 15.09
N VAL A 326 0.26 24.03 14.46
CA VAL A 326 -0.29 25.12 13.66
C VAL A 326 -0.09 24.89 12.16
N GLY A 327 -0.88 25.57 11.32
CA GLY A 327 -0.83 25.41 9.87
C GLY A 327 -1.20 23.99 9.44
N VAL A 328 -2.06 23.30 10.19
CA VAL A 328 -2.43 21.92 9.88
C VAL A 328 -3.16 21.85 8.54
N THR A 329 -2.65 21.02 7.66
CA THR A 329 -3.25 20.73 6.35
C THR A 329 -3.43 19.24 6.14
N ALA A 330 -4.44 18.85 5.37
CA ALA A 330 -4.67 17.49 4.91
C ALA A 330 -4.82 17.49 3.39
N ARG A 331 -4.13 16.60 2.69
CA ARG A 331 -4.20 16.47 1.23
C ARG A 331 -4.25 15.00 0.82
N PRO A 332 -5.07 14.61 -0.17
CA PRO A 332 -4.96 13.30 -0.79
C PRO A 332 -3.51 13.07 -1.25
N HIS A 333 -2.98 11.87 -0.94
CA HIS A 333 -1.60 11.53 -1.26
C HIS A 333 -1.54 10.39 -2.27
N VAL A 334 -1.85 9.17 -1.89
CA VAL A 334 -2.11 8.10 -2.85
C VAL A 334 -3.59 8.15 -3.21
N PRO A 335 -3.95 8.39 -4.48
CA PRO A 335 -5.36 8.51 -4.88
C PRO A 335 -6.20 7.34 -4.39
N ASP A 336 -7.37 7.65 -3.81
CA ASP A 336 -8.36 6.70 -3.27
C ASP A 336 -7.84 5.78 -2.12
N ILE A 337 -6.64 6.08 -1.56
CA ILE A 337 -6.02 5.24 -0.54
C ILE A 337 -5.62 6.04 0.70
N THR A 338 -4.71 7.03 0.56
CA THR A 338 -4.12 7.71 1.71
C THR A 338 -4.19 9.22 1.62
N PHE A 339 -4.02 9.86 2.80
CA PHE A 339 -3.83 11.30 2.95
C PHE A 339 -2.47 11.60 3.59
N ALA A 340 -1.94 12.77 3.32
CA ALA A 340 -0.83 13.36 4.04
C ALA A 340 -1.34 14.56 4.84
N PHE A 341 -1.04 14.53 6.14
CA PHE A 341 -1.34 15.61 7.08
C PHE A 341 -0.03 16.25 7.49
N THR A 342 0.04 17.57 7.52
CA THR A 342 1.24 18.29 7.96
C THR A 342 0.88 19.37 8.95
N GLY A 343 1.78 19.63 9.90
CA GLY A 343 1.66 20.70 10.86
C GLY A 343 3.03 21.04 11.45
N ARG A 344 3.16 22.21 12.08
CA ARG A 344 4.39 22.64 12.76
C ARG A 344 4.08 23.06 14.19
N LEU A 345 5.05 22.95 15.07
CA LEU A 345 4.98 23.63 16.37
C LEU A 345 5.21 25.13 16.19
N GLY A 346 4.35 25.91 16.85
CA GLY A 346 4.47 27.36 16.90
C GLY A 346 5.67 27.82 17.74
#